data_a4181628a23892295afed8b84c17a64b
#
_entry.id   a4181628a23892295afed8b84c17a64b
#
_cell.length_a   1.000
_cell.length_b   1.000
_cell.length_c   1.000
_cell.angle_alpha   90.00
_cell.angle_beta   90.00
_cell.angle_gamma   90.00
#
_symmetry.space_group_name_H-M   'P 1'
#
loop_
_entity.id
_entity.type
_entity.pdbx_description
1 polymer ?
#
loop_
_entity_poly.entity_id
_entity_poly.type
_entity_poly.pdbx_seq_one_letter_code
_entity_poly.pdbx_strand_id
1 'polypeptide(L)'
;MPKNSPLLNKPRLVKKLRDFYTYVNKNDGKVGTKTRGIDLNLNNACNLRCKYCFTNSPKGDHVKEYLSPKVIGNLADQADELGYFEFDLQGGELLLRPDLLFETLEAIKPERFYLYLTTNGYYLDRKMAEKLAKFQVSRVSVSIDSMDEKVHDDIRGRKESWKRAIEGLKHVQDVGMDPYLNITVGHYNAFNPDFEELLKYSKQQKYKTLLNVAVPAGMWQKMEEIICDEK
;
A
#
# COMPACT_ATOMS: atom_id res chain seq x y z
N MET A 1 -21.54 -2.97 3.01
CA MET A 1 -20.70 -3.36 1.86
C MET A 1 -21.57 -3.35 0.60
N PRO A 2 -21.06 -2.89 -0.55
CA PRO A 2 -21.78 -3.02 -1.82
C PRO A 2 -22.10 -4.49 -2.10
N LYS A 3 -23.31 -4.78 -2.67
CA LYS A 3 -23.76 -6.16 -2.95
C LYS A 3 -22.82 -6.98 -3.84
N ASN A 4 -21.91 -6.33 -4.57
CA ASN A 4 -20.94 -6.95 -5.49
C ASN A 4 -19.46 -6.77 -5.02
N SER A 5 -19.23 -6.56 -3.72
CA SER A 5 -17.86 -6.42 -3.21
C SER A 5 -17.11 -7.75 -3.35
N PRO A 6 -15.88 -7.75 -3.92
CA PRO A 6 -15.02 -8.94 -3.96
C PRO A 6 -14.79 -9.57 -2.59
N LEU A 7 -14.94 -8.80 -1.52
CA LEU A 7 -14.83 -9.28 -0.14
C LEU A 7 -15.87 -10.34 0.22
N LEU A 8 -17.06 -10.31 -0.42
CA LEU A 8 -18.11 -11.30 -0.16
C LEU A 8 -17.71 -12.71 -0.60
N ASN A 9 -16.74 -12.83 -1.48
CA ASN A 9 -16.17 -14.12 -1.91
C ASN A 9 -15.15 -14.69 -0.91
N LYS A 10 -14.90 -14.01 0.22
CA LYS A 10 -14.00 -14.40 1.29
C LYS A 10 -14.76 -14.63 2.61
N PRO A 11 -15.52 -15.72 2.77
CA PRO A 11 -16.42 -15.90 3.91
C PRO A 11 -15.70 -15.90 5.26
N ARG A 12 -14.48 -16.42 5.32
CA ARG A 12 -13.64 -16.43 6.54
C ARG A 12 -13.23 -15.00 6.93
N LEU A 13 -12.85 -14.17 5.97
CA LEU A 13 -12.58 -12.74 6.18
C LEU A 13 -13.83 -12.00 6.65
N VAL A 14 -14.98 -12.22 6.01
CA VAL A 14 -16.26 -11.57 6.39
C VAL A 14 -16.62 -11.91 7.84
N LYS A 15 -16.41 -13.16 8.26
CA LYS A 15 -16.62 -13.56 9.67
C LYS A 15 -15.71 -12.76 10.62
N LYS A 16 -14.41 -12.69 10.35
CA LYS A 16 -13.46 -11.95 11.19
C LYS A 16 -13.82 -10.46 11.29
N LEU A 17 -14.15 -9.83 10.17
CA LEU A 17 -14.59 -8.42 10.14
C LEU A 17 -15.83 -8.22 11.01
N ARG A 18 -16.84 -9.08 10.87
CA ARG A 18 -18.05 -9.00 11.69
C ARG A 18 -17.72 -9.16 13.18
N ASP A 19 -16.91 -10.15 13.54
CA ASP A 19 -16.55 -10.43 14.93
C ASP A 19 -15.77 -9.23 15.54
N PHE A 20 -14.86 -8.63 14.77
CA PHE A 20 -14.11 -7.44 15.17
C PHE A 20 -15.02 -6.23 15.40
N TYR A 21 -15.86 -5.87 14.42
CA TYR A 21 -16.75 -4.72 14.57
C TYR A 21 -17.86 -4.94 15.62
N THR A 22 -18.31 -6.17 15.80
CA THR A 22 -19.21 -6.50 16.91
C THR A 22 -18.55 -6.28 18.27
N TYR A 23 -17.29 -6.66 18.40
CA TYR A 23 -16.52 -6.41 19.61
C TYR A 23 -16.34 -4.90 19.86
N VAL A 24 -15.90 -4.14 18.85
CA VAL A 24 -15.69 -2.69 18.96
C VAL A 24 -16.99 -1.98 19.33
N ASN A 25 -18.12 -2.33 18.71
CA ASN A 25 -19.42 -1.73 19.04
C ASN A 25 -19.89 -2.04 20.46
N LYS A 26 -19.61 -3.24 20.97
CA LYS A 26 -19.92 -3.62 22.37
C LYS A 26 -18.98 -2.97 23.39
N ASN A 27 -17.87 -2.40 22.93
CA ASN A 27 -16.82 -1.83 23.76
C ASN A 27 -16.71 -0.30 23.57
N ASP A 28 -17.85 0.36 23.37
CA ASP A 28 -17.99 1.82 23.20
C ASP A 28 -17.06 2.40 22.12
N GLY A 29 -16.91 1.69 21.00
CA GLY A 29 -16.04 2.09 19.91
C GLY A 29 -14.55 1.82 20.13
N LYS A 30 -14.17 1.23 21.26
CA LYS A 30 -12.76 0.97 21.57
C LYS A 30 -12.29 -0.36 21.00
N VAL A 31 -11.14 -0.33 20.34
CA VAL A 31 -10.50 -1.54 19.76
C VAL A 31 -9.95 -2.47 20.87
N GLY A 32 -9.55 -1.91 22.02
CA GLY A 32 -9.00 -2.69 23.13
C GLY A 32 -7.73 -3.44 22.73
N THR A 33 -7.72 -4.74 23.03
CA THR A 33 -6.60 -5.64 22.70
C THR A 33 -6.75 -6.31 21.31
N LYS A 34 -7.81 -6.01 20.57
CA LYS A 34 -8.03 -6.58 19.24
C LYS A 34 -7.09 -5.94 18.22
N THR A 35 -6.32 -6.76 17.52
CA THR A 35 -5.44 -6.31 16.43
C THR A 35 -6.14 -6.54 15.11
N ARG A 36 -5.94 -5.60 14.17
CA ARG A 36 -6.55 -5.66 12.84
C ARG A 36 -5.69 -6.47 11.88
N GLY A 37 -4.41 -6.15 11.81
CA GLY A 37 -3.56 -6.69 10.76
C GLY A 37 -2.07 -6.62 11.07
N ILE A 38 -1.31 -6.95 10.06
CA ILE A 38 0.14 -7.03 10.05
C ILE A 38 0.66 -6.27 8.84
N ASP A 39 1.63 -5.38 9.08
CA ASP A 39 2.38 -4.72 8.02
C ASP A 39 3.67 -5.50 7.77
N LEU A 40 3.86 -5.95 6.54
CA LEU A 40 5.02 -6.73 6.13
C LEU A 40 5.87 -5.95 5.13
N ASN A 41 7.10 -5.63 5.54
CA ASN A 41 8.12 -5.16 4.62
C ASN A 41 8.86 -6.37 4.04
N LEU A 42 8.55 -6.75 2.79
CA LEU A 42 9.08 -7.97 2.18
C LEU A 42 10.55 -7.84 1.78
N ASN A 43 10.95 -6.68 1.32
CA ASN A 43 12.34 -6.41 0.89
C ASN A 43 12.58 -4.90 0.75
N ASN A 44 13.85 -4.51 0.64
CA ASN A 44 14.26 -3.11 0.45
C ASN A 44 14.72 -2.77 -0.98
N ALA A 45 14.59 -3.70 -1.95
CA ALA A 45 14.91 -3.38 -3.33
C ALA A 45 13.89 -2.44 -3.94
N CYS A 46 14.37 -1.44 -4.66
CA CYS A 46 13.50 -0.49 -5.34
C CYS A 46 14.12 -0.04 -6.67
N ASN A 47 13.26 0.14 -7.67
CA ASN A 47 13.62 0.68 -8.98
C ASN A 47 13.64 2.21 -9.02
N LEU A 48 13.20 2.89 -7.95
CA LEU A 48 13.20 4.35 -7.81
C LEU A 48 14.30 4.83 -6.85
N ARG A 49 14.52 6.14 -6.84
CA ARG A 49 15.51 6.81 -5.99
C ARG A 49 14.87 8.02 -5.31
N CYS A 50 13.74 7.76 -4.63
CA CYS A 50 12.96 8.82 -3.98
C CYS A 50 13.81 9.62 -2.99
N LYS A 51 13.70 10.95 -3.07
CA LYS A 51 14.40 11.89 -2.16
C LYS A 51 14.00 11.64 -0.71
N TYR A 52 12.76 11.20 -0.49
CA TYR A 52 12.09 11.07 0.81
C TYR A 52 11.70 9.61 1.10
N CYS A 53 12.61 8.67 0.87
CA CYS A 53 12.32 7.27 1.12
C CYS A 53 12.42 6.93 2.61
N PHE A 54 11.31 6.60 3.26
CA PHE A 54 11.28 6.27 4.68
C PHE A 54 11.93 4.91 4.99
N THR A 55 11.97 3.98 4.04
CA THR A 55 12.65 2.68 4.16
C THR A 55 14.14 2.73 3.80
N ASN A 56 14.64 3.88 3.35
CA ASN A 56 16.02 4.05 2.89
C ASN A 56 16.42 3.12 1.72
N SER A 57 15.45 2.67 0.92
CA SER A 57 15.65 1.77 -0.22
C SER A 57 16.68 2.22 -1.25
N PRO A 58 16.86 3.55 -1.56
CA PRO A 58 17.90 4.00 -2.50
C PRO A 58 19.34 3.63 -2.11
N LYS A 59 19.58 3.39 -0.82
CA LYS A 59 20.88 2.97 -0.29
C LYS A 59 21.01 1.46 -0.14
N GLY A 60 19.87 0.75 -0.23
CA GLY A 60 19.79 -0.69 -0.06
C GLY A 60 19.78 -1.42 -1.40
N ASP A 61 20.87 -1.34 -2.18
CA ASP A 61 20.96 -2.02 -3.48
C ASP A 61 20.98 -3.56 -3.39
N HIS A 62 20.88 -4.12 -2.19
CA HIS A 62 21.16 -5.52 -1.98
C HIS A 62 20.00 -6.24 -1.32
N VAL A 63 19.11 -6.77 -2.15
CA VAL A 63 18.09 -7.73 -1.72
C VAL A 63 18.74 -9.09 -1.45
N LYS A 64 19.56 -9.17 -0.45
CA LYS A 64 19.99 -10.46 0.08
C LYS A 64 19.08 -10.95 1.20
N GLU A 65 18.34 -10.03 1.81
CA GLU A 65 17.48 -10.32 2.96
C GLU A 65 16.02 -10.04 2.61
N TYR A 66 15.24 -11.08 2.57
CA TYR A 66 13.79 -11.03 2.45
C TYR A 66 13.17 -12.10 3.35
N LEU A 67 11.97 -11.85 3.80
CA LEU A 67 11.22 -12.86 4.53
C LEU A 67 10.82 -13.98 3.56
N SER A 68 11.24 -15.22 3.86
CA SER A 68 10.89 -16.33 2.98
C SER A 68 9.39 -16.59 2.99
N PRO A 69 8.79 -17.00 1.85
CA PRO A 69 7.36 -17.34 1.79
C PRO A 69 6.93 -18.35 2.86
N LYS A 70 7.80 -19.31 3.22
CA LYS A 70 7.54 -20.27 4.30
C LYS A 70 7.35 -19.59 5.66
N VAL A 71 8.22 -18.66 6.01
CA VAL A 71 8.11 -17.89 7.28
C VAL A 71 6.83 -17.05 7.29
N ILE A 72 6.53 -16.40 6.17
CA ILE A 72 5.32 -15.58 6.02
C ILE A 72 4.06 -16.46 6.09
N GLY A 73 4.07 -17.65 5.50
CA GLY A 73 2.96 -18.59 5.59
C GLY A 73 2.69 -19.02 7.04
N ASN A 74 3.73 -19.35 7.81
CA ASN A 74 3.59 -19.67 9.24
C ASN A 74 3.05 -18.49 10.05
N LEU A 75 3.50 -17.26 9.75
CA LEU A 75 2.98 -16.05 10.37
C LEU A 75 1.50 -15.86 10.03
N ALA A 76 1.12 -16.08 8.78
CA ALA A 76 -0.26 -15.96 8.32
C ALA A 76 -1.18 -17.00 8.99
N ASP A 77 -0.70 -18.23 9.22
CA ASP A 77 -1.48 -19.24 9.93
C ASP A 77 -1.72 -18.81 11.39
N GLN A 78 -0.71 -18.32 12.10
CA GLN A 78 -0.86 -17.79 13.46
C GLN A 78 -1.76 -16.55 13.50
N ALA A 79 -1.61 -15.63 12.55
CA ALA A 79 -2.45 -14.44 12.44
C ALA A 79 -3.93 -14.80 12.24
N ASP A 80 -4.19 -15.83 11.44
CA ASP A 80 -5.54 -16.32 11.17
C ASP A 80 -6.18 -16.93 12.43
N GLU A 81 -5.44 -17.72 13.20
CA GLU A 81 -5.88 -18.29 14.49
C GLU A 81 -6.18 -17.19 15.52
N LEU A 82 -5.38 -16.14 15.56
CA LEU A 82 -5.57 -14.98 16.44
C LEU A 82 -6.69 -14.03 15.96
N GLY A 83 -7.28 -14.28 14.78
CA GLY A 83 -8.38 -13.49 14.25
C GLY A 83 -7.98 -12.22 13.53
N TYR A 84 -6.70 -12.04 13.18
CA TYR A 84 -6.24 -10.95 12.32
C TYR A 84 -6.87 -11.07 10.93
N PHE A 85 -7.18 -9.94 10.32
CA PHE A 85 -7.90 -9.94 9.05
C PHE A 85 -7.27 -9.07 7.95
N GLU A 86 -6.21 -8.34 8.25
CA GLU A 86 -5.49 -7.49 7.30
C GLU A 86 -4.03 -7.89 7.17
N PHE A 87 -3.51 -7.83 5.93
CA PHE A 87 -2.08 -7.80 5.64
C PHE A 87 -1.78 -6.63 4.72
N ASP A 88 -0.88 -5.75 5.14
CA ASP A 88 -0.26 -4.72 4.31
C ASP A 88 1.10 -5.22 3.81
N LEU A 89 1.19 -5.41 2.50
CA LEU A 89 2.43 -5.80 1.86
C LEU A 89 3.11 -4.55 1.30
N GLN A 90 4.28 -4.27 1.81
CA GLN A 90 5.09 -3.12 1.40
C GLN A 90 6.57 -3.50 1.33
N GLY A 91 7.43 -2.52 0.99
CA GLY A 91 8.86 -2.73 0.88
C GLY A 91 9.54 -1.60 0.14
N GLY A 92 10.61 -1.91 -0.57
CA GLY A 92 11.16 -1.01 -1.57
C GLY A 92 10.17 -0.88 -2.74
N GLU A 93 10.16 -1.87 -3.64
CA GLU A 93 9.13 -2.02 -4.67
C GLU A 93 8.81 -3.50 -4.85
N LEU A 94 7.60 -3.89 -4.53
CA LEU A 94 7.17 -5.28 -4.56
C LEU A 94 7.08 -5.85 -5.97
N LEU A 95 6.68 -5.01 -6.94
CA LEU A 95 6.52 -5.42 -8.34
C LEU A 95 7.86 -5.54 -9.08
N LEU A 96 8.96 -5.20 -8.43
CA LEU A 96 10.32 -5.46 -8.95
C LEU A 96 10.68 -6.95 -8.90
N ARG A 97 10.11 -7.68 -7.94
CA ARG A 97 10.31 -9.12 -7.72
C ARG A 97 8.96 -9.84 -7.70
N PRO A 98 8.29 -9.92 -8.85
CA PRO A 98 6.96 -10.53 -8.93
C PRO A 98 6.96 -12.02 -8.56
N ASP A 99 8.04 -12.75 -8.81
CA ASP A 99 8.25 -14.11 -8.37
C ASP A 99 8.06 -14.25 -6.85
N LEU A 100 8.84 -13.51 -6.08
CA LEU A 100 8.78 -13.50 -4.62
C LEU A 100 7.41 -13.04 -4.10
N LEU A 101 6.84 -12.00 -4.73
CA LEU A 101 5.52 -11.49 -4.34
C LEU A 101 4.45 -12.57 -4.48
N PHE A 102 4.39 -13.26 -5.62
CA PHE A 102 3.34 -14.25 -5.85
C PHE A 102 3.53 -15.51 -5.01
N GLU A 103 4.76 -15.98 -4.79
CA GLU A 103 5.04 -17.05 -3.81
C GLU A 103 4.61 -16.64 -2.39
N THR A 104 4.83 -15.40 -2.01
CA THR A 104 4.36 -14.85 -0.73
C THR A 104 2.83 -14.84 -0.64
N LEU A 105 2.14 -14.38 -1.68
CA LEU A 105 0.68 -14.38 -1.73
C LEU A 105 0.12 -15.80 -1.63
N GLU A 106 0.70 -16.78 -2.31
CA GLU A 106 0.32 -18.18 -2.18
C GLU A 106 0.48 -18.70 -0.75
N ALA A 107 1.59 -18.37 -0.11
CA ALA A 107 1.86 -18.78 1.27
C ALA A 107 0.88 -18.15 2.29
N ILE A 108 0.47 -16.91 2.08
CA ILE A 108 -0.52 -16.20 2.93
C ILE A 108 -1.91 -16.82 2.81
N LYS A 109 -2.25 -17.42 1.66
CA LYS A 109 -3.61 -17.90 1.34
C LYS A 109 -4.63 -16.75 1.41
N PRO A 110 -4.72 -15.96 0.33
CA PRO A 110 -5.41 -14.66 0.27
C PRO A 110 -6.89 -14.65 0.65
N GLU A 111 -7.56 -15.78 0.51
CA GLU A 111 -8.99 -15.92 0.84
C GLU A 111 -9.31 -15.68 2.32
N ARG A 112 -8.28 -15.75 3.18
CA ARG A 112 -8.41 -15.56 4.64
C ARG A 112 -8.36 -14.11 5.08
N PHE A 113 -7.81 -13.21 4.22
CA PHE A 113 -7.42 -11.87 4.62
C PHE A 113 -7.87 -10.79 3.64
N TYR A 114 -7.98 -9.57 4.15
CA TYR A 114 -7.99 -8.36 3.35
C TYR A 114 -6.53 -8.00 3.04
N LEU A 115 -6.11 -8.35 1.84
CA LEU A 115 -4.75 -8.06 1.39
C LEU A 115 -4.69 -6.73 0.69
N TYR A 116 -3.77 -5.90 1.08
CA TYR A 116 -3.44 -4.71 0.33
C TYR A 116 -1.94 -4.59 0.11
N LEU A 117 -1.60 -3.88 -0.92
CA LEU A 117 -0.27 -3.77 -1.45
C LEU A 117 0.03 -2.31 -1.76
N THR A 118 1.21 -1.84 -1.32
CA THR A 118 1.70 -0.50 -1.64
C THR A 118 2.81 -0.60 -2.68
N THR A 119 2.70 0.19 -3.75
CA THR A 119 3.64 0.21 -4.87
C THR A 119 3.86 1.64 -5.38
N ASN A 120 5.01 1.87 -6.02
CA ASN A 120 5.24 3.09 -6.77
C ASN A 120 4.55 3.10 -8.15
N GLY A 121 3.93 2.01 -8.56
CA GLY A 121 3.15 1.89 -9.78
C GLY A 121 3.96 1.70 -11.07
N TYR A 122 5.29 1.79 -11.05
CA TYR A 122 6.11 1.78 -12.25
C TYR A 122 5.97 0.50 -13.09
N TYR A 123 5.76 -0.65 -12.45
CA TYR A 123 5.57 -1.96 -13.08
C TYR A 123 4.11 -2.45 -13.04
N LEU A 124 3.18 -1.57 -12.69
CA LEU A 124 1.76 -1.91 -12.55
C LEU A 124 1.03 -1.78 -13.90
N ASP A 125 1.41 -2.60 -14.86
CA ASP A 125 0.71 -2.71 -16.13
C ASP A 125 -0.60 -3.52 -16.01
N ARG A 126 -1.37 -3.59 -17.10
CA ARG A 126 -2.64 -4.32 -17.15
C ARG A 126 -2.49 -5.80 -16.76
N LYS A 127 -1.43 -6.46 -17.26
CA LYS A 127 -1.18 -7.90 -16.97
C LYS A 127 -0.87 -8.12 -15.50
N MET A 128 -0.08 -7.22 -14.90
CA MET A 128 0.23 -7.26 -13.48
C MET A 128 -1.04 -7.05 -12.64
N ALA A 129 -1.88 -6.07 -12.97
CA ALA A 129 -3.14 -5.83 -12.28
C ALA A 129 -4.09 -7.05 -12.36
N GLU A 130 -4.22 -7.67 -13.54
CA GLU A 130 -5.00 -8.90 -13.72
C GLU A 130 -4.46 -10.07 -12.88
N LYS A 131 -3.14 -10.18 -12.80
CA LYS A 131 -2.52 -11.24 -11.98
C LYS A 131 -2.75 -11.00 -10.50
N LEU A 132 -2.61 -9.75 -10.00
CA LEU A 132 -2.91 -9.39 -8.61
C LEU A 132 -4.38 -9.67 -8.26
N ALA A 133 -5.31 -9.35 -9.17
CA ALA A 133 -6.72 -9.65 -8.99
C ALA A 133 -7.01 -11.15 -8.90
N LYS A 134 -6.35 -11.99 -9.73
CA LYS A 134 -6.45 -13.46 -9.65
C LYS A 134 -5.96 -14.00 -8.30
N PHE A 135 -4.93 -13.38 -7.72
CA PHE A 135 -4.43 -13.67 -6.37
C PHE A 135 -5.28 -13.02 -5.27
N GLN A 136 -6.46 -12.51 -5.60
CA GLN A 136 -7.40 -11.94 -4.65
C GLN A 136 -6.83 -10.81 -3.80
N VAL A 137 -5.86 -10.04 -4.34
CA VAL A 137 -5.44 -8.78 -3.74
C VAL A 137 -6.65 -7.85 -3.70
N SER A 138 -6.97 -7.33 -2.51
CA SER A 138 -8.22 -6.59 -2.30
C SER A 138 -8.06 -5.11 -2.65
N ARG A 139 -6.86 -4.57 -2.42
CA ARG A 139 -6.56 -3.16 -2.56
C ARG A 139 -5.13 -2.96 -3.07
N VAL A 140 -4.95 -1.99 -3.96
CA VAL A 140 -3.63 -1.53 -4.37
C VAL A 140 -3.50 -0.03 -4.12
N SER A 141 -2.50 0.35 -3.32
CA SER A 141 -2.15 1.74 -3.01
C SER A 141 -1.00 2.16 -3.90
N VAL A 142 -1.22 3.14 -4.76
CA VAL A 142 -0.19 3.66 -5.67
C VAL A 142 0.29 5.01 -5.18
N SER A 143 1.59 5.15 -5.03
CA SER A 143 2.21 6.36 -4.51
C SER A 143 2.29 7.46 -5.57
N ILE A 144 1.61 8.59 -5.33
CA ILE A 144 1.64 9.78 -6.19
C ILE A 144 1.73 11.01 -5.30
N ASP A 145 2.74 11.86 -5.49
CA ASP A 145 3.01 13.00 -4.61
C ASP A 145 2.68 14.35 -5.25
N SER A 146 2.45 14.39 -6.57
CA SER A 146 2.15 15.61 -7.33
C SER A 146 1.31 15.29 -8.57
N MET A 147 0.49 16.23 -9.03
CA MET A 147 -0.15 16.17 -10.35
C MET A 147 0.77 16.71 -11.45
N ASP A 148 1.80 17.47 -11.12
CA ASP A 148 2.86 17.83 -12.06
C ASP A 148 3.83 16.66 -12.25
N GLU A 149 3.89 16.14 -13.48
CA GLU A 149 4.75 15.01 -13.87
C GLU A 149 6.22 15.26 -13.52
N LYS A 150 6.72 16.49 -13.78
CA LYS A 150 8.13 16.83 -13.54
C LYS A 150 8.45 16.84 -12.05
N VAL A 151 7.56 17.41 -11.25
CA VAL A 151 7.71 17.46 -9.79
C VAL A 151 7.67 16.04 -9.21
N HIS A 152 6.70 15.23 -9.63
CA HIS A 152 6.61 13.84 -9.18
C HIS A 152 7.85 13.02 -9.56
N ASP A 153 8.26 13.09 -10.83
CA ASP A 153 9.42 12.33 -11.35
C ASP A 153 10.72 12.75 -10.65
N ASP A 154 10.87 14.04 -10.33
CA ASP A 154 12.02 14.57 -9.58
C ASP A 154 12.03 14.08 -8.13
N ILE A 155 10.88 14.07 -7.46
CA ILE A 155 10.74 13.50 -6.09
C ILE A 155 11.06 12.01 -6.09
N ARG A 156 10.54 11.26 -7.06
CA ARG A 156 10.70 9.81 -7.17
C ARG A 156 12.05 9.39 -7.77
N GLY A 157 12.81 10.35 -8.33
CA GLY A 157 14.12 10.14 -8.90
C GLY A 157 14.13 9.27 -10.16
N ARG A 158 13.02 9.27 -10.92
CA ARG A 158 12.90 8.50 -12.16
C ARG A 158 11.86 9.10 -13.10
N LYS A 159 12.26 9.28 -14.37
CA LYS A 159 11.35 9.70 -15.44
C LYS A 159 10.25 8.68 -15.69
N GLU A 160 9.10 9.16 -16.14
CA GLU A 160 7.88 8.40 -16.44
C GLU A 160 7.22 7.75 -15.19
N SER A 161 7.72 8.01 -13.98
CA SER A 161 7.13 7.40 -12.78
C SER A 161 5.70 7.90 -12.56
N TRP A 162 5.43 9.18 -12.81
CA TRP A 162 4.10 9.77 -12.74
C TRP A 162 3.12 9.11 -13.71
N LYS A 163 3.50 9.07 -14.98
CA LYS A 163 2.66 8.50 -16.05
C LYS A 163 2.28 7.06 -15.74
N ARG A 164 3.27 6.24 -15.38
CA ARG A 164 3.06 4.82 -15.03
C ARG A 164 2.22 4.61 -13.78
N ALA A 165 2.40 5.45 -12.77
CA ALA A 165 1.59 5.40 -11.56
C ALA A 165 0.11 5.74 -11.84
N ILE A 166 -0.15 6.78 -12.64
CA ILE A 166 -1.52 7.17 -13.08
C ILE A 166 -2.17 6.05 -13.90
N GLU A 167 -1.45 5.47 -14.86
CA GLU A 167 -1.94 4.34 -15.66
C GLU A 167 -2.20 3.12 -14.78
N GLY A 168 -1.31 2.84 -13.82
CA GLY A 168 -1.45 1.75 -12.86
C GLY A 168 -2.73 1.84 -12.03
N LEU A 169 -3.09 3.02 -11.52
CA LEU A 169 -4.35 3.23 -10.81
C LEU A 169 -5.58 2.87 -11.66
N LYS A 170 -5.56 3.25 -12.95
CA LYS A 170 -6.64 2.90 -13.89
C LYS A 170 -6.72 1.38 -14.08
N HIS A 171 -5.58 0.71 -14.25
CA HIS A 171 -5.57 -0.75 -14.38
C HIS A 171 -6.12 -1.46 -13.14
N VAL A 172 -5.82 -0.96 -11.93
CA VAL A 172 -6.40 -1.48 -10.68
C VAL A 172 -7.92 -1.37 -10.68
N GLN A 173 -8.45 -0.19 -11.06
CA GLN A 173 -9.89 0.05 -11.14
C GLN A 173 -10.55 -0.86 -12.18
N ASP A 174 -9.97 -0.98 -13.35
CA ASP A 174 -10.50 -1.74 -14.48
C ASP A 174 -10.64 -3.24 -14.19
N VAL A 175 -9.78 -3.79 -13.32
CA VAL A 175 -9.83 -5.21 -12.91
C VAL A 175 -10.68 -5.43 -11.66
N GLY A 176 -11.34 -4.40 -11.14
CA GLY A 176 -12.28 -4.47 -10.02
C GLY A 176 -11.63 -4.53 -8.64
N MET A 177 -10.35 -4.25 -8.51
CA MET A 177 -9.70 -4.02 -7.21
C MET A 177 -9.96 -2.60 -6.72
N ASP A 178 -9.76 -2.35 -5.42
CA ASP A 178 -9.87 -1.02 -4.81
C ASP A 178 -8.60 -0.18 -5.12
N PRO A 179 -8.67 0.88 -5.95
CA PRO A 179 -7.54 1.78 -6.20
C PRO A 179 -7.43 2.82 -5.09
N TYR A 180 -6.23 2.95 -4.53
CA TYR A 180 -5.91 3.98 -3.55
C TYR A 180 -4.81 4.88 -4.08
N LEU A 181 -5.07 6.18 -4.07
CA LEU A 181 -4.05 7.20 -4.24
C LEU A 181 -3.34 7.37 -2.89
N ASN A 182 -2.07 7.00 -2.83
CA ASN A 182 -1.25 7.09 -1.62
C ASN A 182 -0.36 8.33 -1.71
N ILE A 183 -0.59 9.30 -0.82
CA ILE A 183 0.11 10.58 -0.78
C ILE A 183 0.89 10.67 0.53
N THR A 184 2.17 10.96 0.45
CA THR A 184 2.92 11.36 1.62
C THR A 184 2.88 12.87 1.76
N VAL A 185 2.40 13.34 2.91
CA VAL A 185 2.21 14.76 3.22
C VAL A 185 3.34 15.26 4.10
N GLY A 186 4.01 16.29 3.66
CA GLY A 186 5.04 17.02 4.38
C GLY A 186 5.00 18.49 3.99
N HIS A 187 5.86 19.32 4.57
CA HIS A 187 5.92 20.76 4.25
C HIS A 187 6.12 21.03 2.75
N TYR A 188 6.79 20.12 2.05
CA TYR A 188 7.09 20.26 0.61
C TYR A 188 5.84 20.24 -0.28
N ASN A 189 4.73 19.69 0.17
CA ASN A 189 3.50 19.60 -0.62
C ASN A 189 2.22 20.02 0.12
N ALA A 190 2.19 20.04 1.46
CA ALA A 190 0.98 20.29 2.26
C ALA A 190 0.30 21.64 1.93
N PHE A 191 1.09 22.65 1.61
CA PHE A 191 0.62 24.01 1.30
C PHE A 191 0.72 24.38 -0.19
N ASN A 192 1.04 23.38 -1.03
CA ASN A 192 1.12 23.59 -2.47
C ASN A 192 -0.27 23.39 -3.10
N PRO A 193 -0.72 24.28 -4.02
CA PRO A 193 -1.95 24.08 -4.78
C PRO A 193 -2.06 22.72 -5.47
N ASP A 194 -0.94 22.11 -5.84
CA ASP A 194 -0.86 20.79 -6.43
C ASP A 194 -1.38 19.67 -5.51
N PHE A 195 -1.28 19.83 -4.20
CA PHE A 195 -1.88 18.89 -3.25
C PHE A 195 -3.42 18.87 -3.35
N GLU A 196 -4.03 20.06 -3.51
CA GLU A 196 -5.47 20.16 -3.74
C GLU A 196 -5.88 19.52 -5.08
N GLU A 197 -5.07 19.67 -6.12
CA GLU A 197 -5.30 19.02 -7.42
C GLU A 197 -5.26 17.50 -7.31
N LEU A 198 -4.36 16.92 -6.52
CA LEU A 198 -4.33 15.49 -6.23
C LEU A 198 -5.64 15.00 -5.60
N LEU A 199 -6.16 15.74 -4.62
CA LEU A 199 -7.42 15.41 -3.95
C LEU A 199 -8.62 15.53 -4.91
N LYS A 200 -8.65 16.59 -5.73
CA LYS A 200 -9.67 16.77 -6.79
C LYS A 200 -9.62 15.62 -7.80
N TYR A 201 -8.44 15.26 -8.26
CA TYR A 201 -8.23 14.13 -9.17
C TYR A 201 -8.73 12.82 -8.57
N SER A 202 -8.35 12.51 -7.34
CA SER A 202 -8.80 11.30 -6.64
C SER A 202 -10.33 11.23 -6.56
N LYS A 203 -10.98 12.36 -6.20
CA LYS A 203 -12.45 12.47 -6.14
C LYS A 203 -13.11 12.26 -7.50
N GLN A 204 -12.57 12.88 -8.56
CA GLN A 204 -13.09 12.76 -9.92
C GLN A 204 -13.02 11.32 -10.46
N GLN A 205 -11.90 10.65 -10.19
CA GLN A 205 -11.70 9.26 -10.60
C GLN A 205 -12.37 8.25 -9.67
N LYS A 206 -12.96 8.69 -8.55
CA LYS A 206 -13.53 7.85 -7.48
C LYS A 206 -12.51 6.91 -6.83
N TYR A 207 -11.25 7.34 -6.79
CA TYR A 207 -10.21 6.66 -6.01
C TYR A 207 -10.34 6.99 -4.53
N LYS A 208 -9.96 6.06 -3.68
CA LYS A 208 -9.78 6.34 -2.26
C LYS A 208 -8.41 6.98 -2.06
N THR A 209 -8.30 7.88 -1.08
CA THR A 209 -7.04 8.56 -0.76
C THR A 209 -6.52 8.08 0.58
N LEU A 210 -5.24 7.73 0.62
CA LEU A 210 -4.49 7.46 1.84
C LEU A 210 -3.48 8.58 2.03
N LEU A 211 -3.58 9.30 3.14
CA LEU A 211 -2.64 10.34 3.51
C LEU A 211 -1.70 9.81 4.60
N ASN A 212 -0.41 9.81 4.33
CA ASN A 212 0.62 9.51 5.30
C ASN A 212 1.38 10.77 5.64
N VAL A 213 1.39 11.15 6.91
CA VAL A 213 2.20 12.29 7.36
C VAL A 213 3.67 11.89 7.38
N ALA A 214 4.52 12.76 6.86
CA ALA A 214 5.97 12.59 6.88
C ALA A 214 6.47 12.43 8.32
N VAL A 215 7.31 11.43 8.54
CA VAL A 215 7.94 11.15 9.84
C VAL A 215 9.45 11.14 9.70
N PRO A 216 10.23 11.51 10.74
CA PRO A 216 11.69 11.58 10.69
C PRO A 216 12.34 10.19 10.69
N ALA A 217 12.12 9.43 9.61
CA ALA A 217 12.64 8.08 9.42
C ALA A 217 13.32 7.92 8.05
N GLY A 218 14.25 6.98 7.93
CA GLY A 218 14.95 6.68 6.68
C GLY A 218 15.75 7.86 6.15
N MET A 219 15.48 8.27 4.91
CA MET A 219 16.11 9.43 4.27
C MET A 219 15.71 10.76 4.94
N TRP A 220 14.62 10.79 5.69
CA TRP A 220 14.07 11.99 6.34
C TRP A 220 14.69 12.31 7.70
N GLN A 221 15.46 11.43 8.28
CA GLN A 221 16.04 11.60 9.63
C GLN A 221 16.77 12.92 9.88
N LYS A 222 17.17 13.64 8.82
CA LYS A 222 17.95 14.89 8.89
C LYS A 222 17.28 16.04 8.14
N MET A 223 16.01 15.90 7.77
CA MET A 223 15.29 16.88 6.96
C MET A 223 14.14 17.48 7.76
N GLU A 224 14.48 18.36 8.72
CA GLU A 224 13.48 19.04 9.59
C GLU A 224 12.46 19.85 8.78
N GLU A 225 12.86 20.36 7.61
CA GLU A 225 12.01 21.12 6.68
C GLU A 225 10.87 20.33 6.03
N ILE A 226 10.86 18.99 6.19
CA ILE A 226 9.85 18.11 5.58
C ILE A 226 8.74 17.76 6.55
N ILE A 227 9.03 17.79 7.85
CA ILE A 227 8.13 17.39 8.91
C ILE A 227 7.16 18.54 9.16
N CYS A 228 5.84 18.25 9.10
CA CYS A 228 4.83 19.21 9.51
C CYS A 228 4.96 19.44 11.02
N ASP A 229 5.41 20.62 11.40
CA ASP A 229 5.38 21.09 12.77
C ASP A 229 4.14 21.96 13.03
N GLU A 230 3.92 22.35 14.28
CA GLU A 230 2.76 23.14 14.71
C GLU A 230 2.82 24.63 14.32
N LYS A 231 3.70 25.03 13.39
CA LYS A 231 3.85 26.43 12.99
C LYS A 231 3.04 26.77 11.76
#